data_6fd2e4b50e53c3109570131f2e001416
#
_entry.id   6fd2e4b50e53c3109570131f2e001416
#
_cell.length_a   1.000
_cell.length_b   1.000
_cell.length_c   1.000
_cell.angle_alpha   90.00
_cell.angle_beta   90.00
_cell.angle_gamma   90.00
#
_symmetry.space_group_name_H-M   'P 1'
#
loop_
_entity.id
_entity.type
_entity.pdbx_description
1 polymer ?
#
loop_
_entity_poly.entity_id
_entity_poly.type
_entity_poly.pdbx_seq_one_letter_code
_entity_poly.pdbx_strand_id
1 'polypeptide(L)'
;MQKIIALAEKVLNGQDITKEEAEFLINVSDDDTMLLLAMADKIRQQYAGDAVDCCAIINGRSGKCSENCKFCAQSAHYHTGVKEYGLLSEEEIFNAAKKAKEAGAVRFSIVTSGRGQSKADDFENICRTLKRIKEELHIEVCASLGILTVEQAKELRKAGVTRYHSNLETAGSNFPNICTTHTYADKFVTIKNAQAAGLRVCSGGILGLGETREQRVEWAFTLKELGIDSVPLNMLTPIPGTPFENNKPLPPLEILRAFAVFRFILPKAQIRTAGGREVNLRDLQALALNGGASGIMIGGYLTTAGRGTDRDMQMLKDLDRPRSMPNLD
;
A
#
# COMPACT_ATOMS: atom_id res chain seq x y z
N MET A 1 11.71 -25.78 9.94
CA MET A 1 12.58 -24.96 10.83
C MET A 1 13.94 -24.64 10.22
N GLN A 2 14.91 -25.59 10.09
CA GLN A 2 16.27 -25.31 9.57
C GLN A 2 16.30 -24.60 8.22
N LYS A 3 15.43 -24.98 7.26
CA LYS A 3 15.36 -24.35 5.94
C LYS A 3 14.91 -22.88 6.00
N ILE A 4 14.01 -22.49 6.93
CA ILE A 4 13.60 -21.10 7.10
C ILE A 4 14.80 -20.25 7.56
N ILE A 5 15.58 -20.75 8.53
CA ILE A 5 16.78 -20.06 9.05
C ILE A 5 17.82 -19.91 7.92
N ALA A 6 18.12 -20.99 7.20
CA ALA A 6 19.09 -20.95 6.08
C ALA A 6 18.69 -19.95 4.98
N LEU A 7 17.39 -19.86 4.64
CA LEU A 7 16.90 -18.87 3.68
C LEU A 7 16.98 -17.43 4.22
N ALA A 8 16.76 -17.23 5.50
CA ALA A 8 16.96 -15.92 6.11
C ALA A 8 18.43 -15.51 6.10
N GLU A 9 19.34 -16.41 6.46
CA GLU A 9 20.80 -16.18 6.37
C GLU A 9 21.24 -15.85 4.94
N LYS A 10 20.69 -16.56 3.94
CA LYS A 10 20.94 -16.27 2.52
C LYS A 10 20.59 -14.82 2.18
N VAL A 11 19.41 -14.34 2.62
CA VAL A 11 18.97 -12.95 2.39
C VAL A 11 19.83 -11.96 3.18
N LEU A 12 20.13 -12.24 4.45
CA LEU A 12 20.97 -11.40 5.30
C LEU A 12 22.40 -11.26 4.75
N ASN A 13 22.89 -12.26 4.02
CA ASN A 13 24.15 -12.22 3.28
C ASN A 13 24.04 -11.53 1.91
N GLY A 14 22.93 -10.88 1.61
CA GLY A 14 22.74 -10.11 0.37
C GLY A 14 22.37 -10.93 -0.87
N GLN A 15 21.99 -12.19 -0.69
CA GLN A 15 21.56 -13.07 -1.78
C GLN A 15 20.04 -13.10 -1.89
N ASP A 16 19.54 -13.14 -3.12
CA ASP A 16 18.11 -13.28 -3.37
C ASP A 16 17.62 -14.71 -3.20
N ILE A 17 16.41 -14.89 -2.68
CA ILE A 17 15.72 -16.19 -2.72
C ILE A 17 15.11 -16.43 -4.10
N THR A 18 14.99 -17.70 -4.49
CA THR A 18 14.30 -18.10 -5.72
C THR A 18 12.79 -18.14 -5.53
N LYS A 19 12.05 -18.30 -6.63
CA LYS A 19 10.59 -18.44 -6.58
C LYS A 19 10.18 -19.69 -5.81
N GLU A 20 10.85 -20.82 -6.03
CA GLU A 20 10.60 -22.10 -5.33
C GLU A 20 10.91 -22.00 -3.83
N GLU A 21 11.93 -21.25 -3.45
CA GLU A 21 12.25 -20.97 -2.05
C GLU A 21 11.18 -20.11 -1.40
N ALA A 22 10.65 -19.11 -2.10
CA ALA A 22 9.55 -18.27 -1.62
C ALA A 22 8.22 -19.08 -1.54
N GLU A 23 7.94 -19.96 -2.49
CA GLU A 23 6.81 -20.87 -2.47
C GLU A 23 6.91 -21.85 -1.29
N PHE A 24 8.11 -22.32 -0.95
CA PHE A 24 8.30 -23.08 0.29
C PHE A 24 7.94 -22.24 1.51
N LEU A 25 8.41 -20.99 1.62
CA LEU A 25 8.16 -20.11 2.78
C LEU A 25 6.68 -19.76 2.95
N ILE A 26 5.95 -19.51 1.86
CA ILE A 26 4.52 -19.15 1.94
C ILE A 26 3.65 -20.35 2.34
N ASN A 27 4.15 -21.57 2.14
CA ASN A 27 3.44 -22.83 2.43
C ASN A 27 3.90 -23.50 3.74
N VAL A 28 4.71 -22.84 4.58
CA VAL A 28 5.06 -23.39 5.90
C VAL A 28 3.80 -23.61 6.76
N SER A 29 3.87 -24.55 7.69
CA SER A 29 2.78 -24.83 8.63
C SER A 29 2.51 -23.64 9.57
N ASP A 30 1.35 -23.66 10.21
CA ASP A 30 1.03 -22.63 11.21
C ASP A 30 2.01 -22.66 12.38
N ASP A 31 2.55 -23.84 12.75
CA ASP A 31 3.55 -24.01 13.82
C ASP A 31 4.87 -23.30 13.51
N ASP A 32 5.27 -23.25 12.23
CA ASP A 32 6.49 -22.59 11.78
C ASP A 32 6.30 -21.10 11.45
N THR A 33 5.05 -20.58 11.48
CA THR A 33 4.75 -19.20 11.10
C THR A 33 5.47 -18.20 11.99
N MET A 34 5.51 -18.42 13.31
CA MET A 34 6.20 -17.49 14.23
C MET A 34 7.70 -17.43 14.00
N LEU A 35 8.33 -18.56 13.64
CA LEU A 35 9.74 -18.57 13.25
C LEU A 35 9.96 -17.79 11.95
N LEU A 36 9.09 -17.96 10.98
CA LEU A 36 9.15 -17.21 9.72
C LEU A 36 9.03 -15.70 9.95
N LEU A 37 8.12 -15.26 10.83
CA LEU A 37 7.98 -13.84 11.21
C LEU A 37 9.25 -13.33 11.89
N ALA A 38 9.83 -14.07 12.83
CA ALA A 38 11.06 -13.68 13.51
C ALA A 38 12.23 -13.51 12.53
N MET A 39 12.36 -14.39 11.55
CA MET A 39 13.40 -14.30 10.53
C MET A 39 13.14 -13.12 9.56
N ALA A 40 11.90 -12.88 9.18
CA ALA A 40 11.52 -11.69 8.40
C ALA A 40 11.82 -10.38 9.16
N ASP A 41 11.64 -10.37 10.49
CA ASP A 41 12.00 -9.22 11.32
C ASP A 41 13.52 -8.97 11.34
N LYS A 42 14.36 -10.01 11.37
CA LYS A 42 15.82 -9.86 11.25
C LYS A 42 16.22 -9.23 9.91
N ILE A 43 15.58 -9.68 8.81
CA ILE A 43 15.79 -9.08 7.48
C ILE A 43 15.35 -7.61 7.48
N ARG A 44 14.18 -7.29 8.04
CA ARG A 44 13.68 -5.93 8.18
C ARG A 44 14.68 -5.06 8.98
N GLN A 45 15.15 -5.53 10.12
CA GLN A 45 16.10 -4.80 10.97
C GLN A 45 17.35 -4.41 10.18
N GLN A 46 17.91 -5.33 9.40
CA GLN A 46 19.12 -5.09 8.63
C GLN A 46 18.92 -4.13 7.45
N TYR A 47 17.79 -4.24 6.72
CA TYR A 47 17.63 -3.56 5.43
C TYR A 47 16.67 -2.36 5.46
N ALA A 48 15.72 -2.34 6.38
CA ALA A 48 14.72 -1.28 6.50
C ALA A 48 14.82 -0.49 7.83
N GLY A 49 15.61 -0.97 8.78
CA GLY A 49 15.80 -0.35 10.10
C GLY A 49 14.54 -0.42 10.97
N ASP A 50 14.60 0.23 12.14
CA ASP A 50 13.53 0.18 13.15
C ASP A 50 12.46 1.27 12.96
N ALA A 51 12.78 2.33 12.26
CA ALA A 51 11.85 3.43 12.03
C ALA A 51 10.65 3.00 11.18
N VAL A 52 9.45 3.42 11.58
CA VAL A 52 8.19 3.09 10.90
C VAL A 52 7.71 4.28 10.08
N ASP A 53 7.55 4.08 8.77
CA ASP A 53 6.98 5.07 7.84
C ASP A 53 5.46 5.16 8.05
N CYS A 54 4.99 6.25 8.66
CA CYS A 54 3.58 6.53 8.92
C CYS A 54 2.98 7.33 7.77
N CYS A 55 2.08 6.72 6.99
CA CYS A 55 1.42 7.34 5.84
C CYS A 55 -0.05 7.62 6.15
N ALA A 56 -0.55 8.76 5.74
CA ALA A 56 -1.98 9.08 5.77
C ALA A 56 -2.48 9.46 4.37
N ILE A 57 -3.77 9.26 4.12
CA ILE A 57 -4.40 9.55 2.84
C ILE A 57 -5.68 10.36 3.02
N ILE A 58 -6.07 11.07 1.96
CA ILE A 58 -7.42 11.64 1.83
C ILE A 58 -8.08 11.12 0.55
N ASN A 59 -9.37 10.77 0.65
CA ASN A 59 -10.21 10.53 -0.52
C ASN A 59 -10.64 11.88 -1.10
N GLY A 60 -9.83 12.46 -1.99
CA GLY A 60 -10.03 13.80 -2.53
C GLY A 60 -11.20 13.90 -3.50
N ARG A 61 -11.64 12.79 -4.09
CA ARG A 61 -12.87 12.64 -4.88
C ARG A 61 -13.39 11.23 -4.71
N SER A 62 -14.69 11.07 -4.44
CA SER A 62 -15.28 9.78 -4.10
C SER A 62 -16.45 9.38 -5.01
N GLY A 63 -16.53 8.08 -5.28
CA GLY A 63 -17.60 7.47 -6.07
C GLY A 63 -17.44 7.67 -7.58
N LYS A 64 -18.44 7.24 -8.35
CA LYS A 64 -18.55 7.38 -9.82
C LYS A 64 -17.32 6.96 -10.62
N CYS A 65 -16.53 6.01 -10.10
CA CYS A 65 -15.39 5.47 -10.82
C CYS A 65 -15.86 4.62 -12.01
N SER A 66 -15.32 4.87 -13.19
CA SER A 66 -15.64 4.12 -14.41
C SER A 66 -15.10 2.69 -14.41
N GLU A 67 -14.24 2.36 -13.48
CA GLU A 67 -13.59 1.05 -13.40
C GLU A 67 -14.43 0.04 -12.60
N ASN A 68 -14.43 -1.23 -13.05
CA ASN A 68 -15.24 -2.29 -12.46
C ASN A 68 -14.48 -3.20 -11.50
N CYS A 69 -13.48 -2.67 -10.79
CA CYS A 69 -12.74 -3.44 -9.79
C CYS A 69 -13.70 -4.06 -8.76
N LYS A 70 -13.78 -5.38 -8.71
CA LYS A 70 -14.81 -6.14 -7.97
C LYS A 70 -14.82 -5.94 -6.46
N PHE A 71 -13.74 -5.40 -5.89
CA PHE A 71 -13.61 -5.10 -4.46
C PHE A 71 -13.95 -3.65 -4.11
N CYS A 72 -14.11 -2.76 -5.11
CA CYS A 72 -14.06 -1.32 -4.89
C CYS A 72 -15.45 -0.72 -4.67
N ALA A 73 -15.68 -0.15 -3.48
CA ALA A 73 -16.92 0.55 -3.16
C ALA A 73 -17.19 1.79 -4.04
N GLN A 74 -16.16 2.36 -4.65
CA GLN A 74 -16.27 3.60 -5.43
C GLN A 74 -16.61 3.37 -6.91
N SER A 75 -16.75 2.10 -7.35
CA SER A 75 -17.10 1.75 -8.72
C SER A 75 -18.53 2.17 -9.06
N ALA A 76 -18.73 2.83 -10.21
CA ALA A 76 -20.07 3.14 -10.71
C ALA A 76 -20.84 1.89 -11.22
N HIS A 77 -20.18 0.76 -11.29
CA HIS A 77 -20.80 -0.53 -11.67
C HIS A 77 -21.54 -1.22 -10.52
N TYR A 78 -21.38 -0.73 -9.28
CA TYR A 78 -21.91 -1.38 -8.08
C TYR A 78 -22.70 -0.41 -7.20
N HIS A 79 -23.67 -0.94 -6.44
CA HIS A 79 -24.52 -0.16 -5.54
C HIS A 79 -24.08 -0.37 -4.08
N THR A 80 -23.07 0.35 -3.66
CA THR A 80 -22.43 0.16 -2.34
C THR A 80 -22.85 1.17 -1.28
N GLY A 81 -23.63 2.18 -1.65
CA GLY A 81 -24.00 3.28 -0.74
C GLY A 81 -22.83 4.20 -0.36
N VAL A 82 -21.70 4.12 -1.07
CA VAL A 82 -20.55 5.01 -0.81
C VAL A 82 -20.96 6.46 -1.02
N LYS A 83 -20.49 7.35 -0.12
CA LYS A 83 -20.74 8.80 -0.27
C LYS A 83 -20.01 9.31 -1.51
N GLU A 84 -20.77 9.90 -2.44
CA GLU A 84 -20.26 10.47 -3.68
C GLU A 84 -20.04 11.98 -3.54
N TYR A 85 -18.87 12.45 -4.00
CA TYR A 85 -18.57 13.89 -4.07
C TYR A 85 -17.47 14.15 -5.12
N GLY A 86 -17.48 15.38 -5.65
CA GLY A 86 -16.44 15.87 -6.57
C GLY A 86 -15.10 16.08 -5.89
N LEU A 87 -14.16 16.75 -6.57
CA LEU A 87 -12.89 17.10 -5.96
C LEU A 87 -13.13 18.03 -4.77
N LEU A 88 -12.59 17.67 -3.61
CA LEU A 88 -12.58 18.50 -2.43
C LEU A 88 -11.81 19.80 -2.70
N SER A 89 -12.18 20.86 -1.99
CA SER A 89 -11.48 22.14 -2.05
C SER A 89 -10.04 22.02 -1.53
N GLU A 90 -9.19 22.95 -1.97
CA GLU A 90 -7.81 23.05 -1.49
C GLU A 90 -7.74 23.13 0.04
N GLU A 91 -8.60 23.93 0.66
CA GLU A 91 -8.63 24.11 2.12
C GLU A 91 -9.04 22.82 2.87
N GLU A 92 -10.02 22.06 2.36
CA GLU A 92 -10.41 20.78 2.96
C GLU A 92 -9.24 19.77 2.92
N ILE A 93 -8.55 19.69 1.79
CA ILE A 93 -7.39 18.80 1.61
C ILE A 93 -6.22 19.26 2.49
N PHE A 94 -5.92 20.56 2.52
CA PHE A 94 -4.85 21.12 3.33
C PHE A 94 -5.08 20.89 4.83
N ASN A 95 -6.28 21.14 5.31
CA ASN A 95 -6.65 20.91 6.71
C ASN A 95 -6.59 19.42 7.10
N ALA A 96 -6.93 18.52 6.18
CA ALA A 96 -6.75 17.08 6.39
C ALA A 96 -5.26 16.69 6.49
N ALA A 97 -4.41 17.27 5.64
CA ALA A 97 -2.97 17.05 5.69
C ALA A 97 -2.35 17.57 7.00
N LYS A 98 -2.79 18.75 7.47
CA LYS A 98 -2.37 19.30 8.75
C LYS A 98 -2.71 18.39 9.92
N LYS A 99 -3.96 17.92 10.00
CA LYS A 99 -4.41 16.96 11.00
C LYS A 99 -3.62 15.64 10.93
N ALA A 100 -3.34 15.15 9.73
CA ALA A 100 -2.56 13.94 9.55
C ALA A 100 -1.13 14.11 10.07
N LYS A 101 -0.48 15.24 9.80
CA LYS A 101 0.85 15.57 10.35
C LYS A 101 0.83 15.63 11.88
N GLU A 102 -0.13 16.33 12.46
CA GLU A 102 -0.32 16.43 13.93
C GLU A 102 -0.52 15.04 14.55
N ALA A 103 -1.24 14.15 13.88
CA ALA A 103 -1.43 12.76 14.28
C ALA A 103 -0.21 11.85 14.05
N GLY A 104 0.87 12.38 13.49
CA GLY A 104 2.14 11.68 13.35
C GLY A 104 2.43 11.12 11.96
N ALA A 105 1.66 11.46 10.93
CA ALA A 105 2.02 11.09 9.56
C ALA A 105 3.28 11.83 9.12
N VAL A 106 4.19 11.11 8.47
CA VAL A 106 5.38 11.67 7.82
C VAL A 106 5.15 11.87 6.33
N ARG A 107 4.07 11.29 5.81
CA ARG A 107 3.68 11.30 4.42
C ARG A 107 2.16 11.42 4.27
N PHE A 108 1.73 12.25 3.32
CA PHE A 108 0.31 12.45 3.01
C PHE A 108 0.05 12.26 1.52
N SER A 109 -1.05 11.57 1.18
CA SER A 109 -1.41 11.29 -0.22
C SER A 109 -2.81 11.75 -0.55
N ILE A 110 -2.97 12.46 -1.67
CA ILE A 110 -4.28 12.70 -2.28
C ILE A 110 -4.62 11.51 -3.17
N VAL A 111 -5.78 10.90 -2.91
CA VAL A 111 -6.33 9.81 -3.71
C VAL A 111 -7.63 10.25 -4.33
N THR A 112 -7.87 9.94 -5.60
CA THR A 112 -9.13 10.25 -6.29
C THR A 112 -9.72 9.03 -6.96
N SER A 113 -11.04 8.89 -6.90
CA SER A 113 -11.77 7.93 -7.73
C SER A 113 -11.66 8.29 -9.21
N GLY A 114 -11.74 7.29 -10.09
CA GLY A 114 -11.70 7.44 -11.55
C GLY A 114 -10.51 6.74 -12.21
N ARG A 115 -10.62 6.51 -13.52
CA ARG A 115 -9.57 5.88 -14.34
C ARG A 115 -8.29 6.74 -14.41
N GLY A 116 -8.45 8.06 -14.38
CA GLY A 116 -7.37 9.05 -14.46
C GLY A 116 -7.91 10.46 -14.31
N GLN A 117 -7.06 11.46 -14.47
CA GLN A 117 -7.45 12.87 -14.42
C GLN A 117 -7.72 13.39 -15.85
N SER A 118 -8.98 13.49 -16.23
CA SER A 118 -9.40 14.00 -17.54
C SER A 118 -9.68 15.50 -17.54
N LYS A 119 -9.96 16.09 -16.38
CA LYS A 119 -10.22 17.53 -16.23
C LYS A 119 -8.93 18.26 -15.86
N ALA A 120 -8.49 19.17 -16.73
CA ALA A 120 -7.25 19.94 -16.52
C ALA A 120 -7.31 20.75 -15.21
N ASP A 121 -8.41 21.45 -14.96
CA ASP A 121 -8.58 22.29 -13.76
C ASP A 121 -8.48 21.48 -12.46
N ASP A 122 -9.08 20.27 -12.42
CA ASP A 122 -8.98 19.40 -11.26
C ASP A 122 -7.51 18.98 -11.01
N PHE A 123 -6.78 18.67 -12.08
CA PHE A 123 -5.39 18.26 -11.98
C PHE A 123 -4.47 19.42 -11.53
N GLU A 124 -4.66 20.62 -12.06
CA GLU A 124 -3.94 21.82 -11.64
C GLU A 124 -4.19 22.16 -10.17
N ASN A 125 -5.46 22.07 -9.74
CA ASN A 125 -5.82 22.25 -8.33
C ASN A 125 -5.14 21.25 -7.41
N ILE A 126 -5.07 19.97 -7.80
CA ILE A 126 -4.34 18.94 -7.05
C ILE A 126 -2.86 19.28 -6.96
N CYS A 127 -2.21 19.65 -8.07
CA CYS A 127 -0.80 20.02 -8.09
C CYS A 127 -0.51 21.23 -7.18
N ARG A 128 -1.34 22.29 -7.26
CA ARG A 128 -1.22 23.46 -6.41
C ARG A 128 -1.38 23.11 -4.93
N THR A 129 -2.38 22.32 -4.59
CA THR A 129 -2.63 21.86 -3.22
C THR A 129 -1.47 21.04 -2.67
N LEU A 130 -0.91 20.11 -3.46
CA LEU A 130 0.24 19.29 -3.04
C LEU A 130 1.48 20.13 -2.80
N LYS A 131 1.74 21.11 -3.69
CA LYS A 131 2.85 22.05 -3.52
C LYS A 131 2.70 22.85 -2.22
N ARG A 132 1.54 23.42 -1.96
CA ARG A 132 1.23 24.17 -0.73
C ARG A 132 1.43 23.30 0.52
N ILE A 133 0.91 22.06 0.52
CA ILE A 133 1.08 21.13 1.64
C ILE A 133 2.56 20.87 1.92
N LYS A 134 3.37 20.64 0.88
CA LYS A 134 4.80 20.40 1.07
C LYS A 134 5.50 21.62 1.64
N GLU A 135 5.24 22.81 1.09
CA GLU A 135 5.91 24.05 1.46
C GLU A 135 5.52 24.56 2.86
N GLU A 136 4.23 24.49 3.21
CA GLU A 136 3.75 25.04 4.50
C GLU A 136 3.77 24.00 5.64
N LEU A 137 3.49 22.73 5.34
CA LEU A 137 3.43 21.71 6.37
C LEU A 137 4.73 20.89 6.53
N HIS A 138 5.69 21.00 5.60
CA HIS A 138 6.94 20.23 5.64
C HIS A 138 6.68 18.72 5.87
N ILE A 139 5.77 18.14 5.11
CA ILE A 139 5.43 16.72 5.07
C ILE A 139 5.68 16.20 3.65
N GLU A 140 6.08 14.94 3.51
CA GLU A 140 6.20 14.34 2.18
C GLU A 140 4.83 14.21 1.51
N VAL A 141 4.75 14.53 0.23
CA VAL A 141 3.51 14.46 -0.53
C VAL A 141 3.55 13.38 -1.60
N CYS A 142 2.43 12.66 -1.72
CA CYS A 142 2.19 11.61 -2.69
C CYS A 142 0.87 11.83 -3.41
N ALA A 143 0.67 11.13 -4.52
CA ALA A 143 -0.59 11.15 -5.26
C ALA A 143 -0.98 9.76 -5.77
N SER A 144 -2.30 9.49 -5.86
CA SER A 144 -2.89 8.31 -6.47
C SER A 144 -4.12 8.75 -7.27
N LEU A 145 -3.93 8.99 -8.56
CA LEU A 145 -4.89 9.69 -9.42
C LEU A 145 -5.36 8.83 -10.60
N GLY A 146 -5.19 7.50 -10.51
CA GLY A 146 -5.50 6.55 -11.58
C GLY A 146 -4.35 6.39 -12.58
N ILE A 147 -4.68 6.14 -13.86
CA ILE A 147 -3.70 6.02 -14.95
C ILE A 147 -3.03 7.38 -15.17
N LEU A 148 -1.71 7.38 -15.28
CA LEU A 148 -0.88 8.58 -15.32
C LEU A 148 -0.11 8.66 -16.63
N THR A 149 -0.15 9.81 -17.31
CA THR A 149 0.74 10.10 -18.45
C THR A 149 2.11 10.58 -17.96
N VAL A 150 3.11 10.57 -18.83
CA VAL A 150 4.45 11.08 -18.50
C VAL A 150 4.40 12.58 -18.19
N GLU A 151 3.58 13.33 -18.93
CA GLU A 151 3.41 14.79 -18.74
C GLU A 151 2.81 15.07 -17.37
N GLN A 152 1.74 14.38 -17.01
CA GLN A 152 1.13 14.51 -15.68
C GLN A 152 2.12 14.11 -14.56
N ALA A 153 2.92 13.05 -14.77
CA ALA A 153 3.94 12.65 -13.81
C ALA A 153 5.01 13.73 -13.61
N LYS A 154 5.44 14.40 -14.67
CA LYS A 154 6.38 15.53 -14.61
C LYS A 154 5.78 16.72 -13.85
N GLU A 155 4.52 17.07 -14.09
CA GLU A 155 3.85 18.17 -13.36
C GLU A 155 3.69 17.84 -11.87
N LEU A 156 3.34 16.61 -11.51
CA LEU A 156 3.33 16.16 -10.11
C LEU A 156 4.73 16.28 -9.48
N ARG A 157 5.79 15.90 -10.21
CA ARG A 157 7.17 16.07 -9.73
C ARG A 157 7.52 17.52 -9.47
N LYS A 158 7.15 18.44 -10.39
CA LYS A 158 7.32 19.88 -10.20
C LYS A 158 6.54 20.42 -9.00
N ALA A 159 5.35 19.86 -8.72
CA ALA A 159 4.56 20.20 -7.55
C ALA A 159 5.15 19.65 -6.23
N GLY A 160 6.30 18.96 -6.28
CA GLY A 160 6.99 18.44 -5.11
C GLY A 160 6.58 17.03 -4.69
N VAL A 161 5.77 16.35 -5.50
CA VAL A 161 5.43 14.93 -5.26
C VAL A 161 6.71 14.10 -5.36
N THR A 162 6.97 13.29 -4.33
CA THR A 162 8.13 12.39 -4.30
C THR A 162 7.80 10.98 -4.72
N ARG A 163 6.52 10.56 -4.58
CA ARG A 163 6.08 9.19 -4.81
C ARG A 163 4.67 9.16 -5.43
N TYR A 164 4.49 8.35 -6.47
CA TYR A 164 3.19 8.06 -7.05
C TYR A 164 2.69 6.70 -6.62
N HIS A 165 1.41 6.60 -6.21
CA HIS A 165 0.78 5.34 -5.82
C HIS A 165 -0.07 4.78 -6.96
N SER A 166 0.24 3.56 -7.39
CA SER A 166 -0.55 2.78 -8.34
C SER A 166 -0.38 1.29 -8.03
N ASN A 167 -1.37 0.69 -7.38
CA ASN A 167 -1.34 -0.71 -7.04
C ASN A 167 -1.43 -1.63 -8.27
N LEU A 168 -0.72 -2.75 -8.22
CA LEU A 168 -0.99 -3.91 -9.09
C LEU A 168 -2.26 -4.67 -8.66
N GLU A 169 -2.68 -4.51 -7.42
CA GLU A 169 -3.80 -5.12 -6.70
C GLU A 169 -3.61 -6.61 -6.39
N THR A 170 -3.09 -7.39 -7.31
CA THR A 170 -2.86 -8.84 -7.18
C THR A 170 -1.81 -9.30 -8.19
N ALA A 171 -1.59 -10.61 -8.32
CA ALA A 171 -0.78 -11.20 -9.38
C ALA A 171 -1.36 -10.97 -10.77
N GLY A 172 -0.50 -10.92 -11.80
CA GLY A 172 -0.94 -10.79 -13.19
C GLY A 172 -1.86 -11.92 -13.63
N SER A 173 -1.59 -13.13 -13.17
CA SER A 173 -2.41 -14.33 -13.44
C SER A 173 -3.80 -14.28 -12.79
N ASN A 174 -3.99 -13.51 -11.70
CA ASN A 174 -5.29 -13.32 -11.06
C ASN A 174 -6.02 -12.04 -11.49
N PHE A 175 -5.32 -11.07 -12.06
CA PHE A 175 -5.88 -9.75 -12.36
C PHE A 175 -7.15 -9.76 -13.22
N PRO A 176 -7.30 -10.61 -14.27
CA PRO A 176 -8.53 -10.70 -15.06
C PRO A 176 -9.77 -11.10 -14.24
N ASN A 177 -9.58 -11.76 -13.11
CA ASN A 177 -10.67 -12.16 -12.21
C ASN A 177 -11.22 -10.99 -11.37
N ILE A 178 -10.47 -9.88 -11.25
CA ILE A 178 -10.85 -8.76 -10.37
C ILE A 178 -11.23 -7.48 -11.14
N CYS A 179 -10.74 -7.27 -12.35
CA CYS A 179 -11.03 -6.09 -13.16
C CYS A 179 -10.95 -6.40 -14.66
N THR A 180 -11.87 -5.81 -15.44
CA THR A 180 -11.91 -5.97 -16.91
C THR A 180 -11.96 -4.64 -17.67
N THR A 181 -12.12 -3.51 -17.00
CA THR A 181 -12.17 -2.18 -17.63
C THR A 181 -10.80 -1.56 -17.87
N HIS A 182 -9.78 -2.07 -17.21
CA HIS A 182 -8.36 -1.83 -17.53
C HIS A 182 -7.55 -3.12 -17.34
N THR A 183 -6.37 -3.15 -17.93
CA THR A 183 -5.50 -4.32 -17.96
C THR A 183 -4.37 -4.21 -16.94
N TYR A 184 -3.72 -5.34 -16.66
CA TYR A 184 -2.50 -5.36 -15.87
C TYR A 184 -1.37 -4.58 -16.56
N ALA A 185 -1.34 -4.56 -17.90
CA ALA A 185 -0.40 -3.76 -18.69
C ALA A 185 -0.61 -2.24 -18.50
N ASP A 186 -1.84 -1.76 -18.35
CA ASP A 186 -2.12 -0.34 -18.05
C ASP A 186 -1.48 0.09 -16.71
N LYS A 187 -1.42 -0.83 -15.72
CA LYS A 187 -0.73 -0.60 -14.45
C LYS A 187 0.78 -0.46 -14.65
N PHE A 188 1.38 -1.32 -15.49
CA PHE A 188 2.81 -1.24 -15.81
C PHE A 188 3.16 0.06 -16.51
N VAL A 189 2.36 0.48 -17.50
CA VAL A 189 2.55 1.76 -18.19
C VAL A 189 2.52 2.92 -17.20
N THR A 190 1.56 2.94 -16.29
CA THR A 190 1.46 3.98 -15.24
C THR A 190 2.69 4.01 -14.34
N ILE A 191 3.16 2.84 -13.88
CA ILE A 191 4.37 2.71 -13.06
C ILE A 191 5.60 3.23 -13.82
N LYS A 192 5.78 2.81 -15.08
CA LYS A 192 6.91 3.25 -15.92
C LYS A 192 6.86 4.75 -16.22
N ASN A 193 5.69 5.32 -16.46
CA ASN A 193 5.52 6.77 -16.66
C ASN A 193 5.92 7.57 -15.41
N ALA A 194 5.53 7.09 -14.22
CA ALA A 194 5.94 7.72 -12.97
C ALA A 194 7.47 7.64 -12.76
N GLN A 195 8.07 6.46 -13.00
CA GLN A 195 9.52 6.26 -12.89
C GLN A 195 10.30 7.13 -13.90
N ALA A 196 9.83 7.22 -15.16
CA ALA A 196 10.44 8.05 -16.20
C ALA A 196 10.42 9.55 -15.87
N ALA A 197 9.46 10.01 -15.06
CA ALA A 197 9.40 11.38 -14.56
C ALA A 197 10.24 11.60 -13.27
N GLY A 198 10.97 10.58 -12.79
CA GLY A 198 11.78 10.64 -11.58
C GLY A 198 10.96 10.54 -10.28
N LEU A 199 9.71 10.05 -10.34
CA LEU A 199 8.93 9.73 -9.16
C LEU A 199 9.29 8.33 -8.64
N ARG A 200 9.43 8.19 -7.35
CA ARG A 200 9.40 6.86 -6.73
C ARG A 200 7.99 6.27 -6.85
N VAL A 201 7.87 4.96 -6.79
CA VAL A 201 6.56 4.31 -6.94
C VAL A 201 6.20 3.52 -5.68
N CYS A 202 4.96 3.74 -5.24
CA CYS A 202 4.30 2.94 -4.22
C CYS A 202 3.30 2.02 -4.94
N SER A 203 3.57 0.72 -4.92
CA SER A 203 2.71 -0.26 -5.58
C SER A 203 2.64 -1.55 -4.76
N GLY A 204 1.45 -1.95 -4.46
CA GLY A 204 1.11 -3.17 -3.73
C GLY A 204 -0.23 -3.70 -4.21
N GLY A 205 -1.10 -4.04 -3.28
CA GLY A 205 -2.44 -4.52 -3.59
C GLY A 205 -3.19 -5.02 -2.37
N ILE A 206 -4.07 -6.00 -2.57
CA ILE A 206 -5.01 -6.48 -1.57
C ILE A 206 -4.89 -7.99 -1.44
N LEU A 207 -4.59 -8.47 -0.25
CA LEU A 207 -4.64 -9.89 0.11
C LEU A 207 -6.10 -10.32 0.30
N GLY A 208 -6.48 -11.46 -0.27
CA GLY A 208 -7.82 -12.03 -0.13
C GLY A 208 -8.76 -11.75 -1.31
N LEU A 209 -8.22 -11.36 -2.48
CA LEU A 209 -8.98 -11.20 -3.72
C LEU A 209 -9.24 -12.54 -4.47
N GLY A 210 -9.08 -13.68 -3.78
CA GLY A 210 -9.21 -15.02 -4.38
C GLY A 210 -7.91 -15.56 -4.99
N GLU A 211 -6.81 -14.85 -4.80
CA GLU A 211 -5.48 -15.29 -5.22
C GLU A 211 -4.98 -16.48 -4.40
N THR A 212 -4.18 -17.36 -5.04
CA THR A 212 -3.49 -18.46 -4.35
C THR A 212 -2.22 -17.95 -3.65
N ARG A 213 -1.60 -18.81 -2.84
CA ARG A 213 -0.30 -18.52 -2.21
C ARG A 213 0.81 -18.32 -3.24
N GLU A 214 0.82 -19.15 -4.28
CA GLU A 214 1.78 -19.06 -5.40
C GLU A 214 1.58 -17.75 -6.17
N GLN A 215 0.34 -17.31 -6.35
CA GLN A 215 0.05 -16.01 -6.96
C GLN A 215 0.54 -14.84 -6.10
N ARG A 216 0.53 -14.93 -4.76
CA ARG A 216 1.16 -13.91 -3.91
C ARG A 216 2.68 -13.85 -4.11
N VAL A 217 3.32 -14.99 -4.30
CA VAL A 217 4.74 -15.07 -4.65
C VAL A 217 5.00 -14.44 -6.02
N GLU A 218 4.22 -14.81 -7.06
CA GLU A 218 4.26 -14.17 -8.39
C GLU A 218 4.17 -12.65 -8.29
N TRP A 219 3.19 -12.16 -7.54
CA TRP A 219 2.99 -10.72 -7.34
C TRP A 219 4.19 -10.04 -6.69
N ALA A 220 4.77 -10.63 -5.64
CA ALA A 220 5.94 -10.07 -4.96
C ALA A 220 7.17 -10.01 -5.87
N PHE A 221 7.40 -11.05 -6.70
CA PHE A 221 8.47 -11.03 -7.70
C PHE A 221 8.23 -10.00 -8.80
N THR A 222 7.00 -9.83 -9.27
CA THR A 222 6.65 -8.77 -10.22
C THR A 222 6.97 -7.37 -9.66
N LEU A 223 6.66 -7.12 -8.39
CA LEU A 223 7.02 -5.86 -7.72
C LEU A 223 8.54 -5.66 -7.66
N LYS A 224 9.30 -6.74 -7.42
CA LYS A 224 10.77 -6.73 -7.42
C LYS A 224 11.32 -6.37 -8.80
N GLU A 225 10.85 -7.02 -9.86
CA GLU A 225 11.23 -6.77 -11.24
C GLU A 225 10.94 -5.35 -11.71
N LEU A 226 9.83 -4.76 -11.23
CA LEU A 226 9.48 -3.37 -11.50
C LEU A 226 10.30 -2.35 -10.67
N GLY A 227 11.16 -2.81 -9.77
CA GLY A 227 11.97 -1.94 -8.91
C GLY A 227 11.12 -1.14 -7.92
N ILE A 228 10.04 -1.73 -7.41
CA ILE A 228 9.15 -1.06 -6.45
C ILE A 228 9.81 -1.01 -5.08
N ASP A 229 9.91 0.18 -4.51
CA ASP A 229 10.54 0.44 -3.22
C ASP A 229 9.56 0.67 -2.06
N SER A 230 8.26 0.75 -2.34
CA SER A 230 7.20 0.91 -1.33
C SER A 230 6.00 0.03 -1.67
N VAL A 231 5.69 -0.90 -0.78
CA VAL A 231 4.69 -1.96 -1.02
C VAL A 231 3.63 -1.95 0.08
N PRO A 232 2.49 -1.27 -0.13
CA PRO A 232 1.35 -1.38 0.77
C PRO A 232 0.62 -2.72 0.54
N LEU A 233 0.45 -3.47 1.60
CA LEU A 233 -0.38 -4.66 1.64
C LEU A 233 -1.68 -4.32 2.39
N ASN A 234 -2.76 -4.24 1.62
CA ASN A 234 -4.11 -4.15 2.14
C ASN A 234 -4.67 -5.56 2.37
N MET A 235 -5.71 -5.66 3.14
CA MET A 235 -6.47 -6.89 3.38
C MET A 235 -7.91 -6.64 2.97
N LEU A 236 -8.50 -7.54 2.20
CA LEU A 236 -9.87 -7.37 1.73
C LEU A 236 -10.82 -7.24 2.93
N THR A 237 -11.54 -6.15 2.95
CA THR A 237 -12.74 -5.98 3.76
C THR A 237 -13.92 -6.08 2.80
N PRO A 238 -14.71 -7.17 2.82
CA PRO A 238 -15.87 -7.31 1.97
C PRO A 238 -16.86 -6.16 2.18
N ILE A 239 -17.27 -5.52 1.09
CA ILE A 239 -18.20 -4.38 1.14
C ILE A 239 -19.53 -4.80 0.50
N PRO A 240 -20.66 -4.63 1.20
CA PRO A 240 -21.98 -4.93 0.63
C PRO A 240 -22.21 -4.20 -0.69
N GLY A 241 -22.83 -4.88 -1.64
CA GLY A 241 -23.12 -4.39 -2.98
C GLY A 241 -21.95 -4.53 -3.96
N THR A 242 -20.77 -4.98 -3.53
CA THR A 242 -19.67 -5.36 -4.44
C THR A 242 -19.72 -6.84 -4.80
N PRO A 243 -19.16 -7.28 -5.94
CA PRO A 243 -19.06 -8.71 -6.26
C PRO A 243 -18.33 -9.56 -5.23
N PHE A 244 -17.49 -8.95 -4.39
CA PHE A 244 -16.72 -9.63 -3.34
C PHE A 244 -17.34 -9.49 -1.94
N GLU A 245 -18.60 -9.05 -1.83
CA GLU A 245 -19.29 -8.88 -0.54
C GLU A 245 -19.34 -10.16 0.32
N ASN A 246 -19.35 -11.34 -0.32
CA ASN A 246 -19.42 -12.64 0.34
C ASN A 246 -18.06 -13.36 0.45
N ASN A 247 -16.95 -12.70 0.05
CA ASN A 247 -15.62 -13.28 0.19
C ASN A 247 -15.27 -13.47 1.67
N LYS A 248 -14.76 -14.64 2.01
CA LYS A 248 -14.28 -14.90 3.38
C LYS A 248 -12.94 -14.20 3.61
N PRO A 249 -12.78 -13.46 4.72
CA PRO A 249 -11.48 -12.91 5.11
C PRO A 249 -10.44 -14.02 5.27
N LEU A 250 -9.19 -13.70 4.94
CA LEU A 250 -8.07 -14.61 5.18
C LEU A 250 -7.82 -14.80 6.69
N PRO A 251 -7.37 -15.99 7.13
CA PRO A 251 -6.87 -16.16 8.49
C PRO A 251 -5.71 -15.22 8.79
N PRO A 252 -5.63 -14.62 10.00
CA PRO A 252 -4.57 -13.67 10.34
C PRO A 252 -3.15 -14.22 10.16
N LEU A 253 -2.90 -15.49 10.52
CA LEU A 253 -1.58 -16.11 10.34
C LEU A 253 -1.19 -16.23 8.86
N GLU A 254 -2.15 -16.45 7.97
CA GLU A 254 -1.90 -16.49 6.52
C GLU A 254 -1.52 -15.11 5.98
N ILE A 255 -2.17 -14.05 6.47
CA ILE A 255 -1.82 -12.67 6.14
C ILE A 255 -0.41 -12.36 6.62
N LEU A 256 -0.08 -12.71 7.87
CA LEU A 256 1.24 -12.47 8.46
C LEU A 256 2.35 -13.24 7.69
N ARG A 257 2.09 -14.48 7.26
CA ARG A 257 3.01 -15.23 6.38
C ARG A 257 3.27 -14.47 5.07
N ALA A 258 2.24 -13.89 4.46
CA ALA A 258 2.43 -13.08 3.25
C ALA A 258 3.36 -11.88 3.52
N PHE A 259 3.18 -11.14 4.62
CA PHE A 259 4.09 -10.06 5.00
C PHE A 259 5.52 -10.52 5.14
N ALA A 260 5.74 -11.65 5.82
CA ALA A 260 7.07 -12.22 6.00
C ALA A 260 7.71 -12.61 4.65
N VAL A 261 6.98 -13.32 3.79
CA VAL A 261 7.49 -13.75 2.47
C VAL A 261 7.78 -12.55 1.57
N PHE A 262 6.93 -11.53 1.58
CA PHE A 262 7.23 -10.28 0.87
C PHE A 262 8.54 -9.64 1.36
N ARG A 263 8.84 -9.69 2.67
CA ARG A 263 10.11 -9.19 3.22
C ARG A 263 11.31 -10.01 2.74
N PHE A 264 11.19 -11.33 2.66
CA PHE A 264 12.25 -12.18 2.11
C PHE A 264 12.54 -11.88 0.64
N ILE A 265 11.50 -11.64 -0.18
CA ILE A 265 11.62 -11.35 -1.62
C ILE A 265 12.11 -9.91 -1.85
N LEU A 266 11.67 -8.97 -1.02
CA LEU A 266 11.87 -7.52 -1.14
C LEU A 266 12.57 -6.97 0.10
N PRO A 267 13.83 -7.38 0.40
CA PRO A 267 14.47 -7.09 1.67
C PRO A 267 14.64 -5.60 1.97
N LYS A 268 14.76 -4.76 0.95
CA LYS A 268 14.99 -3.31 1.07
C LYS A 268 13.72 -2.46 0.94
N ALA A 269 12.60 -3.05 0.51
CA ALA A 269 11.38 -2.28 0.27
C ALA A 269 10.71 -1.83 1.57
N GLN A 270 10.05 -0.69 1.51
CA GLN A 270 9.13 -0.21 2.54
C GLN A 270 7.81 -1.00 2.45
N ILE A 271 7.73 -2.14 3.15
CA ILE A 271 6.50 -2.92 3.23
C ILE A 271 5.59 -2.29 4.28
N ARG A 272 4.37 -1.96 3.88
CA ARG A 272 3.42 -1.23 4.73
C ARG A 272 2.16 -2.03 4.98
N THR A 273 1.75 -2.12 6.25
CA THR A 273 0.39 -2.56 6.57
C THR A 273 -0.59 -1.40 6.34
N ALA A 274 -1.67 -1.68 5.62
CA ALA A 274 -2.58 -0.66 5.11
C ALA A 274 -4.06 -1.02 5.38
N GLY A 275 -4.97 -0.74 4.47
CA GLY A 275 -6.41 -0.89 4.69
C GLY A 275 -6.83 -2.32 5.05
N GLY A 276 -7.86 -2.42 5.88
CA GLY A 276 -8.44 -3.70 6.32
C GLY A 276 -7.69 -4.42 7.46
N ARG A 277 -6.58 -3.88 7.96
CA ARG A 277 -5.77 -4.49 9.02
C ARG A 277 -6.54 -4.66 10.34
N GLU A 278 -7.41 -3.72 10.67
CA GLU A 278 -8.21 -3.75 11.90
C GLU A 278 -9.17 -4.95 11.93
N VAL A 279 -9.83 -5.20 10.81
CA VAL A 279 -10.81 -6.27 10.66
C VAL A 279 -10.12 -7.63 10.52
N ASN A 280 -9.03 -7.69 9.76
CA ASN A 280 -8.41 -8.95 9.38
C ASN A 280 -7.30 -9.41 10.35
N LEU A 281 -6.48 -8.50 10.90
CA LEU A 281 -5.43 -8.85 11.86
C LEU A 281 -5.90 -8.72 13.30
N ARG A 282 -6.91 -7.89 13.59
CA ARG A 282 -7.45 -7.69 14.94
C ARG A 282 -6.33 -7.36 15.95
N ASP A 283 -6.14 -8.17 16.99
CA ASP A 283 -5.10 -7.97 18.01
C ASP A 283 -3.69 -8.33 17.53
N LEU A 284 -3.57 -8.99 16.36
CA LEU A 284 -2.27 -9.42 15.82
C LEU A 284 -1.58 -8.34 14.94
N GLN A 285 -2.08 -7.11 14.93
CA GLN A 285 -1.52 -6.03 14.08
C GLN A 285 -0.05 -5.75 14.35
N ALA A 286 0.38 -5.80 15.63
CA ALA A 286 1.77 -5.64 16.03
C ALA A 286 2.70 -6.67 15.38
N LEU A 287 2.23 -7.90 15.17
CA LEU A 287 3.01 -8.95 14.53
C LEU A 287 3.32 -8.66 13.06
N ALA A 288 2.51 -7.86 12.36
CA ALA A 288 2.84 -7.45 11.00
C ALA A 288 4.09 -6.54 10.97
N LEU A 289 4.23 -5.64 11.95
CA LEU A 289 5.40 -4.75 12.09
C LEU A 289 6.65 -5.53 12.51
N ASN A 290 6.52 -6.51 13.39
CA ASN A 290 7.62 -7.38 13.85
C ASN A 290 7.75 -8.65 12.99
N GLY A 291 6.99 -8.77 11.91
CA GLY A 291 7.03 -9.87 10.96
C GLY A 291 7.34 -9.44 9.52
N GLY A 292 7.98 -8.27 9.36
CA GLY A 292 8.47 -7.84 8.04
C GLY A 292 8.00 -6.46 7.60
N ALA A 293 6.93 -5.88 8.13
CA ALA A 293 6.52 -4.53 7.76
C ALA A 293 7.41 -3.45 8.39
N SER A 294 7.67 -2.37 7.63
CA SER A 294 8.43 -1.19 8.04
C SER A 294 7.62 0.10 7.91
N GLY A 295 6.34 0.01 7.62
CA GLY A 295 5.43 1.14 7.52
C GLY A 295 4.01 0.79 7.91
N ILE A 296 3.23 1.82 8.20
CA ILE A 296 1.82 1.70 8.57
C ILE A 296 1.02 2.84 7.94
N MET A 297 -0.19 2.55 7.49
CA MET A 297 -1.16 3.57 7.14
C MET A 297 -1.96 3.92 8.39
N ILE A 298 -1.96 5.19 8.77
CA ILE A 298 -2.66 5.71 9.96
C ILE A 298 -3.88 6.56 9.57
N GLY A 299 -4.80 6.73 10.49
CA GLY A 299 -6.04 7.46 10.25
C GLY A 299 -7.09 6.65 9.53
N GLY A 300 -7.95 7.31 8.76
CA GLY A 300 -8.97 6.66 7.94
C GLY A 300 -8.44 6.17 6.61
N TYR A 301 -9.21 5.28 6.00
CA TYR A 301 -9.00 4.82 4.62
C TYR A 301 -9.96 5.54 3.67
N LEU A 302 -10.00 5.16 2.39
CA LEU A 302 -10.81 5.86 1.39
C LEU A 302 -12.31 5.83 1.72
N THR A 303 -12.83 4.66 2.07
CA THR A 303 -14.26 4.41 2.30
C THR A 303 -14.55 3.72 3.63
N THR A 304 -13.52 3.40 4.40
CA THR A 304 -13.64 2.74 5.71
C THR A 304 -12.85 3.51 6.77
N ALA A 305 -13.30 3.44 8.02
CA ALA A 305 -12.60 4.04 9.15
C ALA A 305 -11.41 3.17 9.58
N GLY A 306 -10.34 3.82 10.07
CA GLY A 306 -9.26 3.16 10.79
C GLY A 306 -9.56 3.07 12.30
N ARG A 307 -8.65 2.47 13.07
CA ARG A 307 -8.83 2.27 14.52
C ARG A 307 -8.50 3.49 15.40
N GLY A 308 -8.14 4.60 14.80
CA GLY A 308 -7.69 5.81 15.50
C GLY A 308 -6.16 5.87 15.63
N THR A 309 -5.63 7.07 15.40
CA THR A 309 -4.18 7.32 15.35
C THR A 309 -3.49 7.13 16.70
N ASP A 310 -4.16 7.47 17.81
CA ASP A 310 -3.60 7.31 19.16
C ASP A 310 -3.26 5.85 19.47
N ARG A 311 -4.11 4.91 19.06
CA ARG A 311 -3.86 3.49 19.24
C ARG A 311 -2.70 3.00 18.37
N ASP A 312 -2.52 3.58 17.18
CA ASP A 312 -1.40 3.27 16.32
C ASP A 312 -0.09 3.78 16.92
N MET A 313 -0.09 5.03 17.42
CA MET A 313 1.08 5.60 18.08
C MET A 313 1.44 4.85 19.39
N GLN A 314 0.43 4.41 20.16
CA GLN A 314 0.67 3.59 21.33
C GLN A 314 1.29 2.24 20.94
N MET A 315 0.79 1.57 19.91
CA MET A 315 1.37 0.31 19.42
C MET A 315 2.83 0.48 19.00
N LEU A 316 3.19 1.57 18.31
CA LEU A 316 4.59 1.83 17.93
C LEU A 316 5.47 2.04 19.16
N LYS A 317 4.96 2.74 20.18
CA LYS A 317 5.66 2.94 21.46
C LYS A 317 5.86 1.61 22.20
N ASP A 318 4.83 0.76 22.26
CA ASP A 318 4.90 -0.54 22.95
C ASP A 318 5.87 -1.50 22.24
N LEU A 319 6.09 -1.34 20.93
CA LEU A 319 7.05 -2.10 20.14
C LEU A 319 8.47 -1.50 20.16
N ASP A 320 8.67 -0.37 20.82
CA ASP A 320 9.92 0.43 20.77
C ASP A 320 10.36 0.75 19.33
N ARG A 321 9.36 1.08 18.47
CA ARG A 321 9.56 1.38 17.06
C ARG A 321 9.31 2.87 16.80
N PRO A 322 10.37 3.70 16.64
CA PRO A 322 10.22 5.13 16.38
C PRO A 322 9.57 5.37 15.00
N ARG A 323 8.88 6.50 14.87
CA ARG A 323 8.44 6.97 13.55
C ARG A 323 9.64 7.40 12.73
N SER A 324 9.60 7.15 11.42
CA SER A 324 10.57 7.74 10.50
C SER A 324 10.42 9.26 10.47
N MET A 325 11.49 9.97 10.11
CA MET A 325 11.41 11.40 9.80
C MET A 325 11.05 11.58 8.32
N PRO A 326 10.34 12.67 7.97
CA PRO A 326 10.13 12.97 6.56
C PRO A 326 11.48 13.22 5.87
N ASN A 327 11.66 12.64 4.69
CA ASN A 327 12.76 13.00 3.82
C ASN A 327 12.28 14.16 2.94
N LEU A 328 12.75 15.35 3.20
CA LEU A 328 12.32 16.58 2.52
C LEU A 328 13.27 17.01 1.39
N ASP A 329 14.35 16.24 1.15
CA ASP A 329 15.35 16.45 0.10
C ASP A 329 14.84 16.07 -1.30
#